data_56762aa12ed025046557134a1a2028c3
#
_entry.id   56762aa12ed025046557134a1a2028c3
#
_cell.length_a   1.000
_cell.length_b   1.000
_cell.length_c   1.000
_cell.angle_alpha   90.00
_cell.angle_beta   90.00
_cell.angle_gamma   90.00
#
_symmetry.space_group_name_H-M   'P 1'
#
loop_
_entity.id
_entity.type
_entity.pdbx_description
1 polymer ?
#
loop_
_entity_poly.entity_id
_entity_poly.type
_entity_poly.pdbx_seq_one_letter_code
_entity_poly.pdbx_strand_id
1 'polypeptide(L)'
;MFTTVSGYFIGRLSYGTAPEFALRTNKGEVSICCKAAPPVMREGDIICVVLWNNEVVSISNFGTGTEIQYRVVAPQGPYWREEITFLHAGFLALLVLLMDCSAYFAGMFYDTKMFRDVPVPALLMMAGATYAVFVWCIFHRAIVTQHNARITNEIHKRTVAASVEALNRN
;
A
#
# COMPACT_ATOMS: atom_id res chain seq x y z
N MET A 1 -9.29 -9.14 8.73
CA MET A 1 -9.01 -10.54 9.16
C MET A 1 -8.40 -11.28 8.00
N PHE A 2 -7.33 -12.07 8.24
CA PHE A 2 -6.74 -12.93 7.19
C PHE A 2 -7.42 -14.29 7.18
N THR A 3 -7.72 -14.77 5.97
CA THR A 3 -8.23 -16.14 5.73
C THR A 3 -7.37 -16.79 4.68
N THR A 4 -7.05 -18.07 4.85
CA THR A 4 -6.28 -18.87 3.89
C THR A 4 -7.16 -19.97 3.34
N VAL A 5 -7.21 -20.10 2.02
CA VAL A 5 -7.92 -21.17 1.30
C VAL A 5 -6.91 -21.92 0.47
N SER A 6 -6.79 -23.23 0.69
CA SER A 6 -5.92 -24.11 -0.10
C SER A 6 -6.74 -25.22 -0.71
N GLY A 7 -6.42 -25.58 -1.94
CA GLY A 7 -7.15 -26.63 -2.67
C GLY A 7 -6.53 -26.93 -4.03
N TYR A 8 -7.14 -27.86 -4.71
CA TYR A 8 -6.76 -28.21 -6.08
C TYR A 8 -7.50 -27.32 -7.08
N PHE A 9 -6.77 -26.77 -8.04
CA PHE A 9 -7.36 -25.98 -9.11
C PHE A 9 -8.22 -26.88 -10.02
N ILE A 10 -9.49 -26.49 -10.22
CA ILE A 10 -10.42 -27.21 -11.09
C ILE A 10 -10.49 -26.57 -12.47
N GLY A 11 -10.57 -25.24 -12.52
CA GLY A 11 -10.71 -24.52 -13.77
C GLY A 11 -11.02 -23.04 -13.57
N ARG A 12 -10.99 -22.29 -14.66
CA ARG A 12 -11.39 -20.89 -14.68
C ARG A 12 -12.89 -20.78 -14.92
N LEU A 13 -13.56 -20.03 -14.09
CA LEU A 13 -14.98 -19.71 -14.22
C LEU A 13 -15.07 -18.33 -14.89
N SER A 14 -14.93 -18.29 -16.21
CA SER A 14 -14.87 -17.02 -16.93
C SER A 14 -16.26 -16.59 -17.39
N TYR A 15 -17.06 -16.02 -16.51
CA TYR A 15 -18.38 -15.47 -16.87
C TYR A 15 -18.51 -13.96 -16.66
N GLY A 16 -17.43 -13.25 -16.32
CA GLY A 16 -17.48 -11.82 -16.02
C GLY A 16 -16.21 -11.05 -16.38
N THR A 17 -16.23 -9.76 -16.04
CA THR A 17 -15.10 -8.85 -16.24
C THR A 17 -13.93 -9.10 -15.28
N ALA A 18 -14.17 -9.81 -14.18
CA ALA A 18 -13.16 -10.19 -13.21
C ALA A 18 -12.76 -11.66 -13.37
N PRO A 19 -11.47 -11.98 -13.36
CA PRO A 19 -11.01 -13.36 -13.46
C PRO A 19 -11.43 -14.15 -12.21
N GLU A 20 -12.15 -15.23 -12.45
CA GLU A 20 -12.67 -16.14 -11.42
C GLU A 20 -12.19 -17.55 -11.67
N PHE A 21 -11.89 -18.30 -10.61
CA PHE A 21 -11.49 -19.69 -10.69
C PHE A 21 -12.02 -20.50 -9.51
N ALA A 22 -12.15 -21.81 -9.72
CA ALA A 22 -12.63 -22.75 -8.71
C ALA A 22 -11.50 -23.57 -8.13
N LEU A 23 -11.55 -23.74 -6.80
CA LEU A 23 -10.69 -24.64 -6.03
C LEU A 23 -11.54 -25.73 -5.38
N ARG A 24 -11.09 -26.97 -5.48
CA ARG A 24 -11.61 -28.08 -4.69
C ARG A 24 -10.85 -28.17 -3.38
N THR A 25 -11.52 -27.83 -2.30
CA THR A 25 -10.99 -27.90 -0.92
C THR A 25 -11.53 -29.13 -0.20
N ASN A 26 -11.04 -29.39 0.98
CA ASN A 26 -11.58 -30.47 1.85
C ASN A 26 -13.03 -30.19 2.33
N LYS A 27 -13.51 -28.96 2.20
CA LYS A 27 -14.88 -28.54 2.57
C LYS A 27 -15.83 -28.41 1.38
N GLY A 28 -15.34 -28.72 0.17
CA GLY A 28 -16.09 -28.58 -1.08
C GLY A 28 -15.44 -27.62 -2.06
N GLU A 29 -16.17 -27.27 -3.10
CA GLU A 29 -15.70 -26.34 -4.12
C GLU A 29 -15.91 -24.90 -3.68
N VAL A 30 -14.87 -24.08 -3.86
CA VAL A 30 -14.86 -22.66 -3.51
C VAL A 30 -14.48 -21.87 -4.74
N SER A 31 -15.30 -20.88 -5.08
CA SER A 31 -15.01 -19.91 -6.14
C SER A 31 -14.22 -18.73 -5.58
N ILE A 32 -13.15 -18.36 -6.28
CA ILE A 32 -12.26 -17.25 -5.92
C ILE A 32 -12.30 -16.21 -7.04
N CYS A 33 -12.73 -15.02 -6.71
CA CYS A 33 -12.73 -13.87 -7.61
C CYS A 33 -11.47 -13.02 -7.39
N CYS A 34 -10.73 -12.73 -8.45
CA CYS A 34 -9.51 -11.93 -8.41
C CYS A 34 -9.72 -10.57 -9.06
N LYS A 35 -9.08 -9.53 -8.50
CA LYS A 35 -9.07 -8.18 -9.10
C LYS A 35 -8.10 -8.07 -10.29
N ALA A 36 -7.12 -8.96 -10.37
CA ALA A 36 -6.12 -8.99 -11.42
C ALA A 36 -5.89 -10.41 -11.90
N ALA A 37 -5.17 -10.55 -13.03
CA ALA A 37 -4.91 -11.84 -13.63
C ALA A 37 -4.22 -12.79 -12.63
N PRO A 38 -4.78 -14.00 -12.40
CA PRO A 38 -4.13 -15.00 -11.56
C PRO A 38 -2.88 -15.57 -12.25
N PRO A 39 -1.99 -16.26 -11.51
CA PRO A 39 -0.85 -16.95 -12.10
C PRO A 39 -1.29 -18.01 -13.09
N VAL A 40 -0.36 -18.51 -13.88
CA VAL A 40 -0.62 -19.65 -14.75
C VAL A 40 -0.91 -20.85 -13.87
N MET A 41 -2.09 -21.45 -14.02
CA MET A 41 -2.55 -22.60 -13.26
C MET A 41 -3.01 -23.69 -14.21
N ARG A 42 -2.70 -24.95 -13.88
CA ARG A 42 -3.16 -26.14 -14.59
C ARG A 42 -4.14 -26.89 -13.70
N GLU A 43 -5.04 -27.61 -14.31
CA GLU A 43 -5.96 -28.48 -13.57
C GLU A 43 -5.19 -29.49 -12.72
N GLY A 44 -5.57 -29.60 -11.46
CA GLY A 44 -4.87 -30.42 -10.47
C GLY A 44 -3.73 -29.73 -9.72
N ASP A 45 -3.32 -28.51 -10.11
CA ASP A 45 -2.32 -27.76 -9.34
C ASP A 45 -2.84 -27.47 -7.93
N ILE A 46 -1.92 -27.56 -6.96
CA ILE A 46 -2.21 -27.16 -5.58
C ILE A 46 -2.04 -25.64 -5.47
N ILE A 47 -3.14 -24.96 -5.19
CA ILE A 47 -3.19 -23.51 -5.07
C ILE A 47 -3.46 -23.12 -3.62
N CYS A 48 -2.73 -22.14 -3.14
CA CYS A 48 -3.00 -21.46 -1.88
C CYS A 48 -3.36 -20.01 -2.15
N VAL A 49 -4.50 -19.58 -1.62
CA VAL A 49 -4.99 -18.21 -1.73
C VAL A 49 -5.06 -17.61 -0.33
N VAL A 50 -4.41 -16.47 -0.16
CA VAL A 50 -4.52 -15.67 1.06
C VAL A 50 -5.47 -14.51 0.78
N LEU A 51 -6.52 -14.41 1.59
CA LEU A 51 -7.48 -13.32 1.55
C LEU A 51 -7.29 -12.40 2.76
N TRP A 52 -7.46 -11.11 2.56
CA TRP A 52 -7.56 -10.11 3.60
C TRP A 52 -8.86 -9.33 3.42
N ASN A 53 -9.73 -9.40 4.44
CA ASN A 53 -11.08 -8.82 4.36
C ASN A 53 -11.86 -9.25 3.11
N ASN A 54 -11.79 -10.55 2.76
CA ASN A 54 -12.39 -11.17 1.57
C ASN A 54 -11.78 -10.71 0.22
N GLU A 55 -10.70 -9.94 0.22
CA GLU A 55 -9.95 -9.62 -0.99
C GLU A 55 -8.74 -10.52 -1.13
N VAL A 56 -8.48 -11.01 -2.35
CA VAL A 56 -7.30 -11.82 -2.65
C VAL A 56 -6.05 -10.93 -2.58
N VAL A 57 -5.12 -11.30 -1.70
CA VAL A 57 -3.86 -10.57 -1.50
C VAL A 57 -2.63 -11.35 -1.95
N SER A 58 -2.71 -12.68 -1.98
CA SER A 58 -1.66 -13.53 -2.54
C SER A 58 -2.25 -14.81 -3.11
N ILE A 59 -1.67 -15.29 -4.21
CA ILE A 59 -1.94 -16.58 -4.80
C ILE A 59 -0.60 -17.27 -5.03
N SER A 60 -0.46 -18.47 -4.46
CA SER A 60 0.72 -19.32 -4.64
C SER A 60 0.31 -20.62 -5.33
N ASN A 61 0.95 -20.93 -6.45
CA ASN A 61 0.81 -22.19 -7.15
C ASN A 61 2.00 -23.08 -6.82
N PHE A 62 1.78 -24.12 -6.04
CA PHE A 62 2.83 -25.05 -5.63
C PHE A 62 3.21 -26.04 -6.76
N GLY A 63 2.34 -26.25 -7.76
CA GLY A 63 2.65 -27.09 -8.91
C GLY A 63 3.72 -26.45 -9.81
N THR A 64 3.71 -25.13 -9.95
CA THR A 64 4.66 -24.39 -10.80
C THR A 64 5.71 -23.60 -10.00
N GLY A 65 5.58 -23.53 -8.66
CA GLY A 65 6.43 -22.70 -7.81
C GLY A 65 6.22 -21.19 -8.00
N THR A 66 5.12 -20.78 -8.63
CA THR A 66 4.85 -19.36 -8.88
C THR A 66 4.02 -18.76 -7.77
N GLU A 67 4.42 -17.56 -7.32
CA GLU A 67 3.69 -16.76 -6.34
C GLU A 67 3.42 -15.38 -6.94
N ILE A 68 2.18 -14.91 -6.82
CA ILE A 68 1.80 -13.54 -7.14
C ILE A 68 1.24 -12.91 -5.88
N GLN A 69 1.87 -11.83 -5.44
CA GLN A 69 1.37 -10.98 -4.38
C GLN A 69 0.71 -9.76 -5.01
N TYR A 70 -0.56 -9.56 -4.71
CA TYR A 70 -1.26 -8.34 -5.09
C TYR A 70 -0.93 -7.24 -4.07
N ARG A 71 -0.70 -6.03 -4.58
CA ARG A 71 -0.42 -4.88 -3.71
C ARG A 71 -1.60 -4.69 -2.75
N VAL A 72 -1.37 -4.94 -1.47
CA VAL A 72 -2.35 -4.64 -0.43
C VAL A 72 -2.35 -3.12 -0.26
N VAL A 73 -3.40 -2.50 -0.74
CA VAL A 73 -3.61 -1.08 -0.46
C VAL A 73 -3.93 -0.98 1.03
N ALA A 74 -3.14 -0.19 1.77
CA ALA A 74 -3.45 0.13 3.15
C ALA A 74 -4.91 0.62 3.24
N PRO A 75 -5.63 0.34 4.36
CA PRO A 75 -7.02 0.75 4.52
C PRO A 75 -7.12 2.22 4.15
N GLN A 76 -7.99 2.50 3.18
CA GLN A 76 -8.15 3.83 2.62
C GLN A 76 -8.68 4.77 3.71
N GLY A 77 -7.75 5.45 4.36
CA GLY A 77 -8.05 6.79 4.80
C GLY A 77 -8.10 7.70 3.55
N PRO A 78 -8.49 8.97 3.64
CA PRO A 78 -8.56 9.91 2.51
C PRO A 78 -7.17 10.22 1.94
N TYR A 79 -6.35 9.23 1.69
CA TYR A 79 -4.90 9.31 1.52
C TYR A 79 -4.54 9.00 0.07
N TRP A 80 -4.36 10.04 -0.60
CA TRP A 80 -3.65 10.42 -1.81
C TRP A 80 -2.52 9.44 -2.14
N ARG A 81 -2.29 9.18 -3.37
CA ARG A 81 -1.27 8.26 -3.90
C ARG A 81 0.08 8.56 -3.24
N GLU A 82 0.57 7.62 -2.44
CA GLU A 82 1.65 7.74 -1.46
C GLU A 82 2.94 8.39 -1.99
N GLU A 83 3.31 8.12 -3.23
CA GLU A 83 4.55 8.65 -3.82
C GLU A 83 4.44 10.12 -4.24
N ILE A 84 3.26 10.52 -4.72
CA ILE A 84 3.02 11.89 -5.19
C ILE A 84 2.94 12.83 -3.99
N THR A 85 2.37 12.38 -2.87
CA THR A 85 2.11 13.24 -1.71
C THR A 85 3.39 13.66 -1.00
N PHE A 86 4.39 12.79 -0.89
CA PHE A 86 5.65 13.13 -0.21
C PHE A 86 6.46 14.15 -1.02
N LEU A 87 6.60 13.92 -2.33
CA LEU A 87 7.30 14.85 -3.22
C LEU A 87 6.58 16.21 -3.27
N HIS A 88 5.25 16.20 -3.37
CA HIS A 88 4.47 17.44 -3.41
C HIS A 88 4.49 18.18 -2.09
N ALA A 89 4.36 17.49 -0.96
CA ALA A 89 4.44 18.12 0.35
C ALA A 89 5.85 18.68 0.63
N GLY A 90 6.90 17.94 0.27
CA GLY A 90 8.28 18.42 0.38
C GLY A 90 8.55 19.61 -0.55
N PHE A 91 8.04 19.56 -1.78
CA PHE A 91 8.15 20.66 -2.74
C PHE A 91 7.38 21.90 -2.27
N LEU A 92 6.16 21.72 -1.77
CA LEU A 92 5.33 22.80 -1.26
C LEU A 92 5.97 23.46 -0.02
N ALA A 93 6.51 22.65 0.91
CA ALA A 93 7.25 23.14 2.07
C ALA A 93 8.49 23.95 1.67
N LEU A 94 9.24 23.45 0.68
CA LEU A 94 10.40 24.15 0.13
C LEU A 94 9.99 25.47 -0.54
N LEU A 95 8.89 25.47 -1.29
CA LEU A 95 8.37 26.64 -1.99
C LEU A 95 7.91 27.74 -1.01
N VAL A 96 7.22 27.36 0.07
CA VAL A 96 6.83 28.26 1.15
C VAL A 96 8.07 28.83 1.84
N LEU A 97 9.05 27.99 2.16
CA LEU A 97 10.30 28.44 2.78
C LEU A 97 11.08 29.42 1.90
N LEU A 98 11.14 29.15 0.59
CA LEU A 98 11.77 30.06 -0.40
C LEU A 98 11.01 31.38 -0.52
N MET A 99 9.67 31.35 -0.49
CA MET A 99 8.84 32.56 -0.51
C MET A 99 9.07 33.38 0.76
N ASP A 100 9.10 32.75 1.94
CA ASP A 100 9.35 33.43 3.21
C ASP A 100 10.75 34.06 3.24
N CYS A 101 11.77 33.32 2.78
CA CYS A 101 13.13 33.84 2.67
C CYS A 101 13.21 35.02 1.67
N SER A 102 12.60 34.88 0.49
CA SER A 102 12.63 35.92 -0.53
C SER A 102 11.87 37.19 -0.08
N ALA A 103 10.75 37.03 0.61
CA ALA A 103 10.01 38.15 1.20
C ALA A 103 10.82 38.86 2.28
N TYR A 104 11.52 38.11 3.14
CA TYR A 104 12.40 38.66 4.14
C TYR A 104 13.57 39.47 3.54
N PHE A 105 14.24 38.89 2.53
CA PHE A 105 15.34 39.55 1.83
C PHE A 105 14.85 40.77 1.04
N ALA A 106 13.72 40.69 0.36
CA ALA A 106 13.13 41.80 -0.36
C ALA A 106 12.79 42.95 0.60
N GLY A 107 12.23 42.66 1.79
CA GLY A 107 11.97 43.64 2.81
C GLY A 107 13.25 44.34 3.34
N MET A 108 14.35 43.59 3.39
CA MET A 108 15.64 44.07 3.82
C MET A 108 16.33 44.99 2.79
N PHE A 109 16.20 44.66 1.48
CA PHE A 109 16.86 45.40 0.40
C PHE A 109 16.04 46.59 -0.14
N TYR A 110 14.71 46.50 -0.13
CA TYR A 110 13.87 47.50 -0.76
C TYR A 110 13.27 48.54 0.21
N ASP A 111 13.56 48.44 1.50
CA ASP A 111 13.06 49.37 2.56
C ASP A 111 11.55 49.67 2.41
N THR A 112 10.79 48.67 1.89
CA THR A 112 9.36 48.81 1.73
C THR A 112 8.68 48.64 3.08
N LYS A 113 7.92 49.69 3.48
CA LYS A 113 7.15 49.71 4.73
C LYS A 113 6.29 48.45 4.94
N MET A 114 5.88 47.79 3.84
CA MET A 114 5.01 46.63 3.84
C MET A 114 5.64 45.39 4.51
N PHE A 115 6.95 45.19 4.42
CA PHE A 115 7.64 44.06 5.04
C PHE A 115 8.32 44.38 6.35
N ARG A 116 8.56 45.66 6.60
CA ARG A 116 9.15 46.15 7.85
C ARG A 116 8.23 45.91 9.05
N ASP A 117 6.93 45.88 8.81
CA ASP A 117 5.90 45.72 9.84
C ASP A 117 5.43 44.26 10.02
N VAL A 118 6.00 43.27 9.27
CA VAL A 118 5.71 41.85 9.53
C VAL A 118 6.39 41.47 10.84
N PRO A 119 5.62 41.17 11.87
CA PRO A 119 6.23 40.85 13.17
C PRO A 119 7.02 39.54 13.08
N VAL A 120 8.25 39.54 13.57
CA VAL A 120 9.10 38.33 13.64
C VAL A 120 8.35 37.08 14.15
N PRO A 121 7.39 37.19 15.10
CA PRO A 121 6.56 36.08 15.52
C PRO A 121 5.72 35.44 14.42
N ALA A 122 5.25 36.24 13.43
CA ALA A 122 4.44 35.68 12.31
C ALA A 122 5.30 34.83 11.37
N LEU A 123 6.51 35.24 11.05
CA LEU A 123 7.49 34.47 10.28
C LEU A 123 7.86 33.16 10.97
N LEU A 124 8.08 33.22 12.30
CA LEU A 124 8.36 32.01 13.09
C LEU A 124 7.16 31.05 13.13
N MET A 125 5.93 31.56 13.18
CA MET A 125 4.72 30.71 13.11
C MET A 125 4.58 30.07 11.74
N MET A 126 4.82 30.76 10.64
CA MET A 126 4.78 30.21 9.29
C MET A 126 5.84 29.12 9.09
N ALA A 127 7.08 29.38 9.49
CA ALA A 127 8.16 28.40 9.46
C ALA A 127 7.85 27.17 10.32
N GLY A 128 7.29 27.38 11.51
CA GLY A 128 6.85 26.31 12.42
C GLY A 128 5.73 25.46 11.83
N ALA A 129 4.73 26.07 11.18
CA ALA A 129 3.66 25.36 10.51
C ALA A 129 4.17 24.52 9.33
N THR A 130 5.07 25.09 8.52
CA THR A 130 5.71 24.38 7.40
C THR A 130 6.51 23.17 7.89
N TYR A 131 7.28 23.35 8.96
CA TYR A 131 8.02 22.26 9.59
C TYR A 131 7.09 21.18 10.15
N ALA A 132 6.02 21.55 10.81
CA ALA A 132 5.03 20.61 11.35
C ALA A 132 4.38 19.76 10.25
N VAL A 133 4.02 20.35 9.10
CA VAL A 133 3.50 19.61 7.94
C VAL A 133 4.53 18.62 7.39
N PHE A 134 5.79 19.03 7.29
CA PHE A 134 6.87 18.16 6.81
C PHE A 134 7.11 16.98 7.75
N VAL A 135 7.18 17.22 9.05
CA VAL A 135 7.32 16.15 10.07
C VAL A 135 6.13 15.21 10.03
N TRP A 136 4.92 15.73 9.91
CA TRP A 136 3.70 14.93 9.76
C TRP A 136 3.77 14.01 8.55
N CYS A 137 4.19 14.51 7.38
CA CYS A 137 4.32 13.71 6.16
C CYS A 137 5.33 12.58 6.31
N ILE A 138 6.49 12.84 6.95
CA ILE A 138 7.51 11.81 7.22
C ILE A 138 6.95 10.74 8.15
N PHE A 139 6.30 11.15 9.24
CA PHE A 139 5.73 10.25 10.24
C PHE A 139 4.64 9.35 9.64
N HIS A 140 3.75 9.97 8.86
CA HIS A 140 2.70 9.24 8.14
C HIS A 140 3.28 8.19 7.20
N ARG A 141 4.30 8.55 6.41
CA ARG A 141 4.99 7.60 5.52
C ARG A 141 5.61 6.43 6.29
N ALA A 142 6.26 6.71 7.42
CA ALA A 142 6.85 5.66 8.25
C ALA A 142 5.81 4.69 8.79
N ILE A 143 4.63 5.20 9.24
CA ILE A 143 3.53 4.38 9.72
C ILE A 143 2.99 3.48 8.60
N VAL A 144 2.74 4.04 7.41
CA VAL A 144 2.23 3.29 6.25
C VAL A 144 3.22 2.21 5.82
N THR A 145 4.51 2.55 5.74
CA THR A 145 5.55 1.58 5.39
C THR A 145 5.63 0.43 6.40
N GLN A 146 5.57 0.73 7.70
CA GLN A 146 5.55 -0.28 8.76
C GLN A 146 4.31 -1.17 8.68
N HIS A 147 3.14 -0.57 8.40
CA HIS A 147 1.90 -1.31 8.25
C HIS A 147 1.96 -2.28 7.08
N ASN A 148 2.42 -1.80 5.91
CA ASN A 148 2.57 -2.63 4.71
C ASN A 148 3.59 -3.76 4.93
N ALA A 149 4.71 -3.49 5.61
CA ALA A 149 5.69 -4.52 5.95
C ALA A 149 5.11 -5.61 6.87
N ARG A 150 4.29 -5.23 7.86
CA ARG A 150 3.60 -6.19 8.74
C ARG A 150 2.63 -7.07 7.97
N ILE A 151 1.83 -6.49 7.07
CA ILE A 151 0.89 -7.23 6.23
C ILE A 151 1.65 -8.20 5.31
N THR A 152 2.70 -7.75 4.63
CA THR A 152 3.51 -8.59 3.75
C THR A 152 4.13 -9.77 4.51
N ASN A 153 4.68 -9.53 5.71
CA ASN A 153 5.23 -10.59 6.55
C ASN A 153 4.16 -11.58 7.00
N GLU A 154 2.96 -11.13 7.33
CA GLU A 154 1.86 -12.01 7.71
C GLU A 154 1.38 -12.86 6.53
N ILE A 155 1.29 -12.28 5.33
CA ILE A 155 0.99 -13.02 4.09
C ILE A 155 2.04 -14.12 3.88
N HIS A 156 3.32 -13.76 3.94
CA HIS A 156 4.40 -14.70 3.74
C HIS A 156 4.36 -15.86 4.75
N LYS A 157 4.17 -15.58 6.04
CA LYS A 157 4.03 -16.63 7.07
C LYS A 157 2.89 -17.59 6.77
N ARG A 158 1.74 -17.08 6.33
CA ARG A 158 0.57 -17.90 6.00
C ARG A 158 0.79 -18.75 4.76
N THR A 159 1.44 -18.18 3.74
CA THR A 159 1.80 -18.91 2.53
C THR A 159 2.75 -20.04 2.85
N VAL A 160 3.79 -19.81 3.66
CA VAL A 160 4.74 -20.85 4.09
C VAL A 160 4.03 -21.93 4.93
N ALA A 161 3.17 -21.55 5.87
CA ALA A 161 2.41 -22.51 6.66
C ALA A 161 1.52 -23.40 5.78
N ALA A 162 0.83 -22.82 4.80
CA ALA A 162 0.00 -23.55 3.87
C ALA A 162 0.82 -24.49 2.96
N SER A 163 2.04 -24.08 2.55
CA SER A 163 2.93 -24.94 1.77
C SER A 163 3.39 -26.15 2.54
N VAL A 164 3.77 -25.98 3.81
CA VAL A 164 4.16 -27.09 4.68
C VAL A 164 2.98 -28.05 4.90
N GLU A 165 1.77 -27.54 5.11
CA GLU A 165 0.58 -28.38 5.26
C GLU A 165 0.25 -29.15 3.98
N ALA A 166 0.42 -28.54 2.81
CA ALA A 166 0.22 -29.20 1.53
C ALA A 166 1.24 -30.33 1.28
N LEU A 167 2.51 -30.12 1.66
CA LEU A 167 3.57 -31.12 1.56
C LEU A 167 3.35 -32.31 2.51
N ASN A 168 2.82 -32.07 3.72
CA ASN A 168 2.56 -33.13 4.69
C ASN A 168 1.31 -33.99 4.36
N ARG A 169 0.49 -33.58 3.38
CA ARG A 169 -0.71 -34.33 2.94
C ARG A 169 -0.45 -35.24 1.76
N ASN A 170 0.71 -35.15 1.12
CA ASN A 170 1.19 -36.03 0.07
C ASN A 170 2.14 -37.10 0.62
#